data_7e39fd9fd1a85f13c4d3f90271fed56d
#
_entry.id   7e39fd9fd1a85f13c4d3f90271fed56d
#
_cell.length_a   1.000
_cell.length_b   1.000
_cell.length_c   1.000
_cell.angle_alpha   90.00
_cell.angle_beta   90.00
_cell.angle_gamma   90.00
#
_symmetry.space_group_name_H-M   'P 1'
#
loop_
_entity.id
_entity.type
_entity.pdbx_description
1 polymer ?
#
loop_
_entity_poly.entity_id
_entity_poly.type
_entity_poly.pdbx_seq_one_letter_code
_entity_poly.pdbx_strand_id
1 'polypeptide(L)'
;IRRERRLPPYQVPTVRASTGPSMAWLISYHDPPLYYAPPLYHTLAALLTSQIPMDDLSERLIPSPSWEQGYSPSRGTDPWNKNVFVHLPGETVTESGTARATAVLRSVSILLGAGVIVFTYGAVITVWPQRPWMAVAVVLWLVCNPQFVASHTGVSNDPLTNALFGASMLLMLYQMRSDASWLHWTGSGIVVGLAMLTKQSALMLLPIVGLGAFLSAYGERGLSRDVN
;
A
#
# COMPACT_ATOMS: atom_id res chain seq x y z
N ILE A 1 15.64 44.25 -13.75
CA ILE A 1 14.22 44.16 -14.19
C ILE A 1 13.72 42.78 -13.76
N ARG A 2 13.09 42.67 -12.55
CA ARG A 2 12.42 41.48 -12.06
C ARG A 2 11.06 41.42 -12.78
N ARG A 3 10.90 40.59 -13.80
CA ARG A 3 9.59 40.20 -14.29
C ARG A 3 8.96 39.28 -13.23
N GLU A 4 8.01 39.81 -12.45
CA GLU A 4 7.08 39.00 -11.69
C GLU A 4 6.33 38.10 -12.68
N ARG A 5 6.69 36.80 -12.71
CA ARG A 5 5.87 35.79 -13.36
C ARG A 5 4.65 35.56 -12.48
N ARG A 6 3.65 36.44 -12.62
CA ARG A 6 2.29 36.10 -12.12
C ARG A 6 1.79 34.97 -13.01
N LEU A 7 1.54 33.82 -12.41
CA LEU A 7 0.76 32.79 -13.08
C LEU A 7 -0.57 33.43 -13.53
N PRO A 8 -1.03 33.19 -14.78
CA PRO A 8 -2.34 33.67 -15.19
C PRO A 8 -3.37 33.18 -14.17
N PRO A 9 -4.37 33.98 -13.83
CA PRO A 9 -5.42 33.57 -12.90
C PRO A 9 -6.02 32.27 -13.46
N TYR A 10 -5.84 31.18 -12.70
CA TYR A 10 -6.43 29.90 -13.05
C TYR A 10 -7.95 30.08 -13.00
N GLN A 11 -8.58 30.12 -14.15
CA GLN A 11 -10.02 30.03 -14.23
C GLN A 11 -10.39 28.58 -13.87
N VAL A 12 -10.78 28.38 -12.62
CA VAL A 12 -11.44 27.12 -12.23
C VAL A 12 -12.57 26.91 -13.24
N PRO A 13 -12.57 25.83 -14.04
CA PRO A 13 -13.70 25.54 -14.88
C PRO A 13 -14.91 25.49 -13.95
N THR A 14 -15.87 26.41 -14.13
CA THR A 14 -17.13 26.37 -13.42
C THR A 14 -17.85 25.12 -13.90
N VAL A 15 -17.56 24.00 -13.26
CA VAL A 15 -18.33 22.76 -13.40
C VAL A 15 -19.73 23.15 -12.92
N ARG A 16 -20.65 23.32 -13.89
CA ARG A 16 -22.05 23.61 -13.57
C ARG A 16 -22.51 22.55 -12.57
N ALA A 17 -22.93 23.02 -11.41
CA ALA A 17 -23.37 22.23 -10.26
C ALA A 17 -24.67 21.41 -10.50
N SER A 18 -25.09 21.19 -11.75
CA SER A 18 -26.30 20.42 -12.05
C SER A 18 -26.10 18.92 -12.26
N THR A 19 -24.88 18.49 -12.45
CA THR A 19 -24.52 17.07 -12.41
C THR A 19 -23.07 17.04 -11.95
N GLY A 20 -22.87 17.06 -10.64
CA GLY A 20 -21.53 16.82 -10.11
C GLY A 20 -20.98 15.56 -10.75
N PRO A 21 -19.70 15.53 -11.18
CA PRO A 21 -19.12 14.28 -11.61
C PRO A 21 -19.33 13.33 -10.45
N SER A 22 -20.19 12.34 -10.68
CA SER A 22 -20.38 11.30 -9.68
C SER A 22 -18.98 10.81 -9.34
N MET A 23 -18.71 10.49 -8.08
CA MET A 23 -17.49 9.80 -7.66
C MET A 23 -17.14 8.68 -8.66
N ALA A 24 -18.13 8.08 -9.30
CA ALA A 24 -18.03 7.15 -10.40
C ALA A 24 -17.25 7.68 -11.62
N TRP A 25 -17.28 8.99 -11.93
CA TRP A 25 -16.51 9.53 -13.05
C TRP A 25 -15.01 9.65 -12.75
N LEU A 26 -14.66 10.14 -11.56
CA LEU A 26 -13.27 10.17 -11.09
C LEU A 26 -12.66 8.76 -11.02
N ILE A 27 -13.48 7.78 -10.69
CA ILE A 27 -13.12 6.37 -10.59
C ILE A 27 -13.00 5.71 -11.96
N SER A 28 -13.81 6.13 -12.95
CA SER A 28 -13.87 5.47 -14.26
C SER A 28 -12.80 5.92 -15.25
N TYR A 29 -12.10 7.03 -14.99
CA TYR A 29 -11.23 7.63 -16.01
C TYR A 29 -9.80 7.08 -16.05
N HIS A 30 -9.29 6.47 -14.95
CA HIS A 30 -7.88 6.07 -14.89
C HIS A 30 -7.58 4.70 -14.26
N ASP A 31 -8.56 4.04 -13.66
CA ASP A 31 -8.39 2.70 -13.12
C ASP A 31 -9.61 1.83 -13.40
N PRO A 32 -9.44 0.51 -13.50
CA PRO A 32 -10.59 -0.39 -13.48
C PRO A 32 -11.45 -0.02 -12.27
N PRO A 33 -12.76 0.07 -12.44
CA PRO A 33 -13.64 0.68 -11.44
C PRO A 33 -13.40 0.07 -10.06
N LEU A 34 -13.31 0.92 -9.04
CA LEU A 34 -13.01 0.56 -7.64
C LEU A 34 -13.90 -0.55 -7.07
N TYR A 35 -15.04 -0.85 -7.68
CA TYR A 35 -15.88 -1.97 -7.28
C TYR A 35 -15.23 -3.34 -7.49
N TYR A 36 -14.16 -3.44 -8.28
CA TYR A 36 -13.34 -4.66 -8.38
C TYR A 36 -12.21 -4.70 -7.35
N ALA A 37 -11.96 -3.62 -6.62
CA ALA A 37 -10.93 -3.62 -5.59
C ALA A 37 -11.43 -4.37 -4.35
N PRO A 38 -10.63 -5.29 -3.79
CA PRO A 38 -10.97 -5.97 -2.57
C PRO A 38 -11.21 -4.97 -1.42
N PRO A 39 -12.22 -5.22 -0.53
CA PRO A 39 -12.79 -4.18 0.32
C PRO A 39 -11.98 -3.86 1.58
N LEU A 40 -11.05 -4.72 2.03
CA LEU A 40 -10.47 -4.62 3.36
C LEU A 40 -9.76 -3.28 3.61
N TYR A 41 -8.89 -2.85 2.70
CA TYR A 41 -8.18 -1.58 2.87
C TYR A 41 -9.13 -0.39 2.92
N HIS A 42 -10.11 -0.34 2.02
CA HIS A 42 -11.08 0.75 1.94
C HIS A 42 -11.96 0.82 3.19
N THR A 43 -12.37 -0.34 3.71
CA THR A 43 -13.14 -0.42 4.96
C THR A 43 -12.31 0.09 6.15
N LEU A 44 -11.05 -0.35 6.27
CA LEU A 44 -10.16 0.12 7.33
C LEU A 44 -9.89 1.62 7.21
N ALA A 45 -9.62 2.13 6.01
CA ALA A 45 -9.43 3.55 5.77
C ALA A 45 -10.66 4.37 6.18
N ALA A 46 -11.87 3.93 5.79
CA ALA A 46 -13.11 4.57 6.16
C ALA A 46 -13.33 4.56 7.69
N LEU A 47 -13.04 3.46 8.37
CA LEU A 47 -13.15 3.37 9.83
C LEU A 47 -12.17 4.31 10.53
N LEU A 48 -10.91 4.34 10.09
CA LEU A 48 -9.86 5.17 10.69
C LEU A 48 -10.12 6.67 10.51
N THR A 49 -10.82 7.06 9.46
CA THR A 49 -11.14 8.46 9.16
C THR A 49 -12.58 8.85 9.48
N SER A 50 -13.40 7.93 10.00
CA SER A 50 -14.84 8.11 10.23
C SER A 50 -15.18 9.30 11.14
N GLN A 51 -14.30 9.69 12.04
CA GLN A 51 -14.49 10.81 12.98
C GLN A 51 -13.91 12.14 12.47
N ILE A 52 -13.33 12.15 11.27
CA ILE A 52 -12.72 13.34 10.70
C ILE A 52 -13.71 13.95 9.69
N PRO A 53 -14.25 15.14 9.94
CA PRO A 53 -15.10 15.80 8.96
C PRO A 53 -14.26 16.20 7.74
N MET A 54 -14.72 15.79 6.55
CA MET A 54 -14.05 16.07 5.27
C MET A 54 -14.94 16.91 4.37
N ASP A 55 -15.54 17.94 4.94
CA ASP A 55 -16.49 18.86 4.22
C ASP A 55 -15.78 19.63 3.10
N ASP A 56 -14.46 19.79 3.23
CA ASP A 56 -13.59 20.44 2.25
C ASP A 56 -13.13 19.52 1.11
N LEU A 57 -13.53 18.24 1.09
CA LEU A 57 -13.04 17.25 0.11
C LEU A 57 -13.32 17.69 -1.34
N SER A 58 -14.53 18.18 -1.63
CA SER A 58 -14.91 18.60 -2.98
C SER A 58 -14.09 19.81 -3.49
N GLU A 59 -13.65 20.66 -2.57
CA GLU A 59 -12.83 21.84 -2.88
C GLU A 59 -11.35 21.47 -3.10
N ARG A 60 -10.93 20.32 -2.57
CA ARG A 60 -9.54 19.83 -2.65
C ARG A 60 -9.31 18.89 -3.83
N LEU A 61 -10.35 18.33 -4.42
CA LEU A 61 -10.24 17.45 -5.58
C LEU A 61 -10.13 18.27 -6.89
N ILE A 62 -9.14 19.17 -6.97
CA ILE A 62 -8.85 19.94 -8.18
C ILE A 62 -7.84 19.16 -9.01
N PRO A 63 -8.25 18.61 -10.17
CA PRO A 63 -7.33 17.85 -11.01
C PRO A 63 -6.14 18.71 -11.46
N SER A 64 -4.96 18.12 -11.45
CA SER A 64 -3.78 18.80 -11.99
C SER A 64 -3.84 18.88 -13.50
N PRO A 65 -3.71 20.09 -14.10
CA PRO A 65 -3.65 20.21 -15.56
C PRO A 65 -2.54 19.38 -16.20
N SER A 66 -1.46 19.15 -15.47
CA SER A 66 -0.35 18.30 -15.92
C SER A 66 -0.74 16.83 -16.00
N TRP A 67 -1.72 16.40 -15.21
CA TRP A 67 -2.22 15.03 -15.21
C TRP A 67 -3.29 14.82 -16.29
N GLU A 68 -4.26 15.74 -16.42
CA GLU A 68 -5.36 15.62 -17.39
C GLU A 68 -4.91 15.62 -18.85
N GLN A 69 -3.83 16.33 -19.15
CA GLN A 69 -3.34 16.46 -20.53
C GLN A 69 -2.40 15.32 -20.95
N GLY A 70 -2.16 14.37 -20.06
CA GLY A 70 -1.15 13.35 -20.26
C GLY A 70 0.26 13.94 -20.29
N TYR A 71 1.27 13.08 -20.25
CA TYR A 71 2.67 13.47 -20.40
C TYR A 71 2.90 13.93 -21.84
N SER A 72 2.84 15.24 -22.10
CA SER A 72 3.23 15.82 -23.37
C SER A 72 4.35 16.82 -23.14
N PRO A 73 5.60 16.48 -23.49
CA PRO A 73 6.75 17.38 -23.38
C PRO A 73 6.59 18.69 -24.17
N SER A 74 5.73 18.67 -25.19
CA SER A 74 5.50 19.80 -26.09
C SER A 74 4.61 20.92 -25.52
N ARG A 75 3.96 20.71 -24.36
CA ARG A 75 3.01 21.68 -23.80
C ARG A 75 3.53 22.49 -22.59
N GLY A 76 4.82 22.40 -22.27
CA GLY A 76 5.43 23.20 -21.19
C GLY A 76 4.94 22.87 -19.78
N THR A 77 4.27 21.74 -19.59
CA THR A 77 3.93 21.20 -18.27
C THR A 77 5.16 20.57 -17.65
N ASP A 78 5.36 20.78 -16.35
CA ASP A 78 6.48 20.19 -15.63
C ASP A 78 6.40 18.66 -15.70
N PRO A 79 7.31 17.97 -16.44
CA PRO A 79 7.28 16.52 -16.61
C PRO A 79 7.52 15.76 -15.30
N TRP A 80 7.98 16.45 -14.25
CA TRP A 80 8.25 15.87 -12.94
C TRP A 80 7.08 15.99 -11.97
N ASN A 81 6.10 16.86 -12.26
CA ASN A 81 4.90 16.98 -11.42
C ASN A 81 3.91 15.86 -11.72
N LYS A 82 3.98 14.81 -10.94
CA LYS A 82 3.10 13.64 -11.02
C LYS A 82 1.90 13.70 -10.07
N ASN A 83 1.66 14.84 -9.43
CA ASN A 83 0.50 15.00 -8.55
C ASN A 83 -0.80 14.97 -9.37
N VAL A 84 -1.70 14.10 -9.00
CA VAL A 84 -3.03 13.97 -9.63
C VAL A 84 -3.88 15.21 -9.33
N PHE A 85 -3.75 15.76 -8.13
CA PHE A 85 -4.48 16.93 -7.67
C PHE A 85 -3.54 18.10 -7.38
N VAL A 86 -4.05 19.32 -7.55
CA VAL A 86 -3.35 20.55 -7.17
C VAL A 86 -3.44 20.72 -5.65
N HIS A 87 -2.31 20.95 -5.00
CA HIS A 87 -2.25 21.32 -3.60
C HIS A 87 -2.30 22.84 -3.45
N LEU A 88 -3.26 23.33 -2.69
CA LEU A 88 -3.44 24.74 -2.44
C LEU A 88 -2.67 25.22 -1.20
N PRO A 89 -2.21 26.48 -1.16
CA PRO A 89 -1.73 27.09 0.07
C PRO A 89 -2.79 26.99 1.17
N GLY A 90 -2.41 26.64 2.39
CA GLY A 90 -3.35 26.46 3.51
C GLY A 90 -3.88 25.03 3.69
N GLU A 91 -3.43 24.06 2.89
CA GLU A 91 -3.72 22.64 3.14
C GLU A 91 -2.88 22.10 4.31
N THR A 92 -3.17 22.59 5.50
CA THR A 92 -2.50 22.12 6.71
C THR A 92 -3.37 21.10 7.44
N VAL A 93 -2.74 20.22 8.19
CA VAL A 93 -3.43 19.19 9.00
C VAL A 93 -4.35 19.83 10.06
N THR A 94 -4.10 21.08 10.44
CA THR A 94 -4.89 21.82 11.42
C THR A 94 -6.14 22.46 10.82
N GLU A 95 -6.08 22.88 9.55
CA GLU A 95 -7.14 23.67 8.90
C GLU A 95 -8.05 22.86 7.97
N SER A 96 -7.51 21.77 7.41
CA SER A 96 -8.22 20.92 6.45
C SER A 96 -8.51 19.54 7.04
N GLY A 97 -9.78 19.15 7.04
CA GLY A 97 -10.19 17.80 7.43
C GLY A 97 -9.66 16.73 6.47
N THR A 98 -9.70 17.02 5.18
CA THR A 98 -9.15 16.15 4.12
C THR A 98 -7.64 15.94 4.28
N ALA A 99 -6.88 17.01 4.58
CA ALA A 99 -5.44 16.90 4.84
C ALA A 99 -5.16 16.07 6.10
N ARG A 100 -5.98 16.24 7.15
CA ARG A 100 -5.88 15.44 8.40
C ARG A 100 -6.16 13.96 8.15
N ALA A 101 -7.22 13.63 7.43
CA ALA A 101 -7.54 12.25 7.06
C ALA A 101 -6.40 11.62 6.25
N THR A 102 -5.87 12.34 5.28
CA THR A 102 -4.71 11.91 4.48
C THR A 102 -3.47 11.68 5.35
N ALA A 103 -3.18 12.55 6.31
CA ALA A 103 -2.05 12.40 7.22
C ALA A 103 -2.20 11.15 8.12
N VAL A 104 -3.40 10.87 8.62
CA VAL A 104 -3.70 9.65 9.39
C VAL A 104 -3.43 8.41 8.53
N LEU A 105 -3.95 8.35 7.31
CA LEU A 105 -3.76 7.20 6.44
C LEU A 105 -2.30 7.01 6.01
N ARG A 106 -1.56 8.10 5.78
CA ARG A 106 -0.10 8.05 5.53
C ARG A 106 0.67 7.52 6.74
N SER A 107 0.30 7.95 7.93
CA SER A 107 0.92 7.45 9.17
C SER A 107 0.71 5.94 9.31
N VAL A 108 -0.49 5.45 9.01
CA VAL A 108 -0.78 4.01 8.99
C VAL A 108 0.07 3.29 7.93
N SER A 109 0.20 3.87 6.72
CA SER A 109 1.06 3.31 5.68
C SER A 109 2.52 3.19 6.12
N ILE A 110 3.05 4.19 6.82
CA ILE A 110 4.42 4.18 7.37
C ILE A 110 4.56 3.09 8.44
N LEU A 111 3.58 2.94 9.35
CA LEU A 111 3.60 1.89 10.37
C LEU A 111 3.54 0.49 9.74
N LEU A 112 2.76 0.31 8.69
CA LEU A 112 2.73 -0.93 7.92
C LEU A 112 4.07 -1.20 7.23
N GLY A 113 4.72 -0.15 6.70
CA GLY A 113 6.08 -0.24 6.17
C GLY A 113 7.11 -0.69 7.22
N ALA A 114 7.00 -0.17 8.44
CA ALA A 114 7.82 -0.64 9.57
C ALA A 114 7.53 -2.13 9.87
N GLY A 115 6.27 -2.56 9.79
CA GLY A 115 5.89 -3.97 9.89
C GLY A 115 6.58 -4.84 8.82
N VAL A 116 6.62 -4.39 7.56
CA VAL A 116 7.33 -5.10 6.47
C VAL A 116 8.81 -5.28 6.81
N ILE A 117 9.46 -4.24 7.36
CA ILE A 117 10.86 -4.30 7.79
C ILE A 117 11.06 -5.38 8.86
N VAL A 118 10.19 -5.41 9.87
CA VAL A 118 10.25 -6.40 10.97
C VAL A 118 10.03 -7.82 10.43
N PHE A 119 9.03 -8.02 9.57
CA PHE A 119 8.76 -9.33 8.98
C PHE A 119 9.90 -9.80 8.07
N THR A 120 10.48 -8.90 7.27
CA THR A 120 11.64 -9.20 6.42
C THR A 120 12.85 -9.59 7.27
N TYR A 121 13.15 -8.82 8.31
CA TYR A 121 14.22 -9.14 9.25
C TYR A 121 14.00 -10.52 9.88
N GLY A 122 12.81 -10.77 10.40
CA GLY A 122 12.44 -12.06 11.00
C GLY A 122 12.54 -13.21 10.02
N ALA A 123 12.11 -13.04 8.79
CA ALA A 123 12.20 -14.06 7.74
C ALA A 123 13.68 -14.44 7.46
N VAL A 124 14.55 -13.44 7.31
CA VAL A 124 15.98 -13.68 7.04
C VAL A 124 16.66 -14.36 8.22
N ILE A 125 16.40 -13.94 9.47
CA ILE A 125 16.93 -14.60 10.67
C ILE A 125 16.41 -16.04 10.79
N THR A 126 15.16 -16.28 10.42
CA THR A 126 14.61 -17.64 10.41
C THR A 126 15.37 -18.53 9.44
N VAL A 127 15.76 -18.04 8.27
CA VAL A 127 16.51 -18.82 7.26
C VAL A 127 17.97 -18.95 7.62
N TRP A 128 18.62 -17.87 8.08
CA TRP A 128 20.06 -17.82 8.37
C TRP A 128 20.35 -17.32 9.80
N PRO A 129 20.02 -18.08 10.85
CA PRO A 129 20.18 -17.65 12.24
C PRO A 129 21.64 -17.41 12.63
N GLN A 130 22.59 -18.06 11.94
CA GLN A 130 24.03 -17.93 12.19
C GLN A 130 24.64 -16.69 11.51
N ARG A 131 23.86 -15.94 10.72
CA ARG A 131 24.35 -14.80 9.93
C ARG A 131 23.43 -13.59 10.08
N PRO A 132 23.29 -13.01 11.30
CA PRO A 132 22.33 -11.91 11.53
C PRO A 132 22.63 -10.66 10.71
N TRP A 133 23.89 -10.45 10.30
CA TRP A 133 24.26 -9.35 9.41
C TRP A 133 23.55 -9.39 8.05
N MET A 134 23.20 -10.59 7.57
CA MET A 134 22.42 -10.72 6.32
C MET A 134 21.03 -10.10 6.46
N ALA A 135 20.37 -10.26 7.61
CA ALA A 135 19.08 -9.64 7.86
C ALA A 135 19.19 -8.11 7.83
N VAL A 136 20.25 -7.57 8.43
CA VAL A 136 20.54 -6.12 8.38
C VAL A 136 20.79 -5.67 6.94
N ALA A 137 21.60 -6.40 6.18
CA ALA A 137 21.90 -6.05 4.78
C ALA A 137 20.64 -6.04 3.89
N VAL A 138 19.77 -7.07 4.03
CA VAL A 138 18.52 -7.15 3.27
C VAL A 138 17.58 -6.02 3.65
N VAL A 139 17.45 -5.71 4.95
CA VAL A 139 16.60 -4.59 5.40
C VAL A 139 17.15 -3.26 4.91
N LEU A 140 18.46 -3.03 4.96
CA LEU A 140 19.08 -1.82 4.41
C LEU A 140 18.81 -1.69 2.91
N TRP A 141 18.95 -2.77 2.16
CA TRP A 141 18.64 -2.78 0.73
C TRP A 141 17.16 -2.44 0.47
N LEU A 142 16.25 -2.99 1.29
CA LEU A 142 14.82 -2.72 1.20
C LEU A 142 14.50 -1.24 1.45
N VAL A 143 15.01 -0.65 2.55
CA VAL A 143 14.71 0.74 2.92
C VAL A 143 15.40 1.76 2.02
N CYS A 144 16.51 1.39 1.38
CA CYS A 144 17.16 2.21 0.37
C CYS A 144 16.47 2.15 -1.00
N ASN A 145 15.47 1.28 -1.18
CA ASN A 145 14.72 1.21 -2.43
C ASN A 145 13.69 2.36 -2.49
N PRO A 146 13.81 3.30 -3.46
CA PRO A 146 12.88 4.43 -3.58
C PRO A 146 11.43 4.00 -3.78
N GLN A 147 11.19 2.88 -4.46
CA GLN A 147 9.85 2.35 -4.67
C GLN A 147 9.21 1.88 -3.35
N PHE A 148 9.99 1.27 -2.46
CA PHE A 148 9.52 0.89 -1.14
C PHE A 148 9.09 2.12 -0.34
N VAL A 149 9.93 3.16 -0.32
CA VAL A 149 9.62 4.41 0.38
C VAL A 149 8.37 5.06 -0.22
N ALA A 150 8.31 5.21 -1.54
CA ALA A 150 7.18 5.83 -2.22
C ALA A 150 5.85 5.11 -1.94
N SER A 151 5.84 3.77 -1.99
CA SER A 151 4.62 2.99 -1.75
C SER A 151 4.14 3.05 -0.29
N HIS A 152 5.05 3.18 0.68
CA HIS A 152 4.69 3.22 2.10
C HIS A 152 4.52 4.64 2.68
N THR A 153 4.71 5.68 1.88
CA THR A 153 4.39 7.07 2.24
C THR A 153 3.11 7.58 1.59
N GLY A 154 2.58 6.85 0.63
CA GLY A 154 1.32 7.14 -0.05
C GLY A 154 0.08 6.58 0.66
N VAL A 155 -1.09 6.99 0.18
CA VAL A 155 -2.39 6.40 0.58
C VAL A 155 -2.80 5.41 -0.50
N SER A 156 -2.55 4.13 -0.25
CA SER A 156 -2.90 3.04 -1.16
C SER A 156 -3.09 1.72 -0.40
N ASN A 157 -3.60 0.70 -1.06
CA ASN A 157 -3.71 -0.64 -0.48
C ASN A 157 -2.36 -1.40 -0.44
N ASP A 158 -1.32 -0.89 -1.09
CA ASP A 158 -0.01 -1.54 -1.17
C ASP A 158 0.67 -1.75 0.19
N PRO A 159 0.71 -0.77 1.11
CA PRO A 159 1.33 -0.97 2.42
C PRO A 159 0.73 -2.13 3.20
N LEU A 160 -0.61 -2.22 3.21
CA LEU A 160 -1.30 -3.30 3.90
C LEU A 160 -1.06 -4.66 3.23
N THR A 161 -1.10 -4.70 1.89
CA THR A 161 -0.79 -5.91 1.11
C THR A 161 0.62 -6.38 1.40
N ASN A 162 1.60 -5.50 1.35
CA ASN A 162 3.02 -5.82 1.59
C ASN A 162 3.26 -6.33 3.02
N ALA A 163 2.62 -5.71 4.01
CA ALA A 163 2.71 -6.14 5.40
C ALA A 163 2.13 -7.55 5.61
N LEU A 164 0.94 -7.81 5.05
CA LEU A 164 0.31 -9.14 5.11
C LEU A 164 1.11 -10.19 4.31
N PHE A 165 1.73 -9.79 3.20
CA PHE A 165 2.62 -10.65 2.43
C PHE A 165 3.87 -11.03 3.25
N GLY A 166 4.52 -10.03 3.85
CA GLY A 166 5.67 -10.25 4.74
C GLY A 166 5.35 -11.14 5.93
N ALA A 167 4.20 -10.90 6.58
CA ALA A 167 3.72 -11.73 7.68
C ALA A 167 3.46 -13.18 7.24
N SER A 168 2.82 -13.37 6.07
CA SER A 168 2.57 -14.71 5.51
C SER A 168 3.86 -15.47 5.25
N MET A 169 4.87 -14.80 4.68
CA MET A 169 6.19 -15.40 4.41
C MET A 169 6.89 -15.79 5.71
N LEU A 170 6.91 -14.90 6.69
CA LEU A 170 7.52 -15.19 8.00
C LEU A 170 6.85 -16.38 8.68
N LEU A 171 5.51 -16.41 8.72
CA LEU A 171 4.74 -17.51 9.31
C LEU A 171 5.03 -18.83 8.59
N MET A 172 5.03 -18.83 7.26
CA MET A 172 5.35 -20.02 6.47
C MET A 172 6.76 -20.55 6.79
N LEU A 173 7.76 -19.67 6.80
CA LEU A 173 9.14 -20.06 7.11
C LEU A 173 9.29 -20.62 8.54
N TYR A 174 8.57 -20.02 9.48
CA TYR A 174 8.54 -20.50 10.86
C TYR A 174 7.91 -21.90 10.93
N GLN A 175 6.79 -22.13 10.25
CA GLN A 175 6.09 -23.42 10.21
C GLN A 175 6.91 -24.54 9.55
N MET A 176 7.72 -24.20 8.54
CA MET A 176 8.65 -25.17 7.92
C MET A 176 9.80 -25.60 8.82
N ARG A 177 10.06 -24.87 9.91
CA ARG A 177 11.16 -25.15 10.85
C ARG A 177 10.75 -25.74 12.18
N SER A 178 9.49 -25.60 12.56
CA SER A 178 8.94 -26.02 13.84
C SER A 178 7.83 -27.04 13.62
N ASP A 179 7.60 -27.90 14.62
CA ASP A 179 6.40 -28.75 14.67
C ASP A 179 5.16 -27.86 14.79
N ALA A 180 4.71 -27.34 13.66
CA ALA A 180 3.65 -26.36 13.61
C ALA A 180 2.30 -27.00 13.93
N SER A 181 1.67 -26.55 15.01
CA SER A 181 0.30 -26.95 15.36
C SER A 181 -0.72 -26.45 14.30
N TRP A 182 -1.90 -27.06 14.32
CA TRP A 182 -3.00 -26.63 13.45
C TRP A 182 -3.35 -25.14 13.61
N LEU A 183 -3.14 -24.56 14.79
CA LEU A 183 -3.34 -23.11 15.05
C LEU A 183 -2.44 -22.22 14.19
N HIS A 184 -1.20 -22.61 14.00
CA HIS A 184 -0.26 -21.86 13.15
C HIS A 184 -0.71 -21.86 11.69
N TRP A 185 -1.18 -23.01 11.18
CA TRP A 185 -1.70 -23.13 9.82
C TRP A 185 -2.99 -22.34 9.64
N THR A 186 -3.88 -22.36 10.64
CA THR A 186 -5.09 -21.52 10.64
C THR A 186 -4.74 -20.03 10.63
N GLY A 187 -3.76 -19.62 11.46
CA GLY A 187 -3.28 -18.25 11.48
C GLY A 187 -2.73 -17.78 10.11
N SER A 188 -1.96 -18.64 9.45
CA SER A 188 -1.47 -18.37 8.08
C SER A 188 -2.63 -18.24 7.09
N GLY A 189 -3.62 -19.11 7.16
CA GLY A 189 -4.81 -19.03 6.31
C GLY A 189 -5.57 -17.71 6.49
N ILE A 190 -5.72 -17.24 7.75
CA ILE A 190 -6.34 -15.96 8.05
C ILE A 190 -5.55 -14.81 7.43
N VAL A 191 -4.21 -14.77 7.61
CA VAL A 191 -3.37 -13.70 7.08
C VAL A 191 -3.41 -13.68 5.54
N VAL A 192 -3.36 -14.85 4.90
CA VAL A 192 -3.50 -14.98 3.44
C VAL A 192 -4.88 -14.48 2.98
N GLY A 193 -5.96 -14.88 3.68
CA GLY A 193 -7.31 -14.42 3.38
C GLY A 193 -7.45 -12.90 3.50
N LEU A 194 -6.89 -12.29 4.54
CA LEU A 194 -6.85 -10.83 4.71
C LEU A 194 -6.05 -10.15 3.59
N ALA A 195 -4.93 -10.74 3.16
CA ALA A 195 -4.15 -10.22 2.04
C ALA A 195 -4.97 -10.22 0.74
N MET A 196 -5.69 -11.30 0.46
CA MET A 196 -6.58 -11.40 -0.72
C MET A 196 -7.73 -10.40 -0.67
N LEU A 197 -8.27 -10.12 0.52
CA LEU A 197 -9.27 -9.07 0.75
C LEU A 197 -8.70 -7.65 0.64
N THR A 198 -7.37 -7.51 0.56
CA THR A 198 -6.70 -6.21 0.37
C THR A 198 -6.38 -5.96 -1.09
N LYS A 199 -5.87 -6.96 -1.81
CA LYS A 199 -5.46 -6.82 -3.21
C LYS A 199 -5.51 -8.18 -3.94
N GLN A 200 -6.02 -8.18 -5.17
CA GLN A 200 -6.13 -9.41 -5.98
C GLN A 200 -4.77 -10.07 -6.24
N SER A 201 -3.68 -9.30 -6.35
CA SER A 201 -2.33 -9.86 -6.52
C SER A 201 -1.90 -10.78 -5.37
N ALA A 202 -2.52 -10.67 -4.19
CA ALA A 202 -2.26 -11.56 -3.06
C ALA A 202 -2.73 -13.01 -3.28
N LEU A 203 -3.50 -13.30 -4.35
CA LEU A 203 -3.78 -14.67 -4.79
C LEU A 203 -2.51 -15.50 -5.00
N MET A 204 -1.40 -14.85 -5.35
CA MET A 204 -0.10 -15.52 -5.47
C MET A 204 0.42 -16.12 -4.17
N LEU A 205 -0.10 -15.71 -3.00
CA LEU A 205 0.24 -16.34 -1.73
C LEU A 205 -0.28 -17.77 -1.62
N LEU A 206 -1.40 -18.11 -2.26
CA LEU A 206 -1.97 -19.44 -2.18
C LEU A 206 -1.01 -20.54 -2.65
N PRO A 207 -0.45 -20.49 -3.88
CA PRO A 207 0.51 -21.50 -4.30
C PRO A 207 1.80 -21.47 -3.49
N ILE A 208 2.25 -20.31 -3.01
CA ILE A 208 3.49 -20.17 -2.22
C ILE A 208 3.32 -20.84 -0.87
N VAL A 209 2.27 -20.47 -0.11
CA VAL A 209 1.99 -21.04 1.20
C VAL A 209 1.59 -22.52 1.10
N GLY A 210 0.83 -22.88 0.05
CA GLY A 210 0.48 -24.27 -0.25
C GLY A 210 1.71 -25.14 -0.51
N LEU A 211 2.69 -24.62 -1.27
CA LEU A 211 3.99 -25.31 -1.49
C LEU A 211 4.77 -25.45 -0.18
N GLY A 212 4.81 -24.40 0.65
CA GLY A 212 5.44 -24.45 1.97
C GLY A 212 4.82 -25.52 2.86
N ALA A 213 3.50 -25.61 2.91
CA ALA A 213 2.78 -26.65 3.65
C ALA A 213 3.06 -28.04 3.11
N PHE A 214 3.08 -28.20 1.79
CA PHE A 214 3.41 -29.48 1.15
C PHE A 214 4.83 -29.94 1.49
N LEU A 215 5.82 -29.05 1.39
CA LEU A 215 7.21 -29.37 1.69
C LEU A 215 7.42 -29.71 3.17
N SER A 216 6.74 -29.00 4.08
CA SER A 216 6.75 -29.31 5.52
C SER A 216 6.21 -30.73 5.77
N ALA A 217 5.04 -31.05 5.26
CA ALA A 217 4.41 -32.37 5.44
C ALA A 217 5.23 -33.52 4.77
N TYR A 218 5.95 -33.23 3.70
CA TYR A 218 6.78 -34.22 3.01
C TYR A 218 8.11 -34.46 3.74
N GLY A 219 8.70 -33.39 4.30
CA GLY A 219 9.93 -33.46 5.08
C GLY A 219 9.78 -34.31 6.33
N GLU A 220 8.66 -34.18 7.06
CA GLU A 220 8.36 -35.00 8.26
C GLU A 220 8.24 -36.50 7.91
N ARG A 221 7.65 -36.84 6.77
CA ARG A 221 7.50 -38.24 6.33
C ARG A 221 8.84 -38.87 5.89
N GLY A 222 9.76 -38.06 5.35
CA GLY A 222 11.09 -38.52 4.96
C GLY A 222 11.95 -38.88 6.18
N LEU A 223 11.98 -38.01 7.18
CA LEU A 223 12.77 -38.19 8.40
C LEU A 223 12.28 -39.38 9.27
N SER A 224 10.96 -39.66 9.25
CA SER A 224 10.41 -40.79 10.02
C SER A 224 10.67 -42.16 9.38
N ARG A 225 11.07 -42.24 8.11
CA ARG A 225 11.40 -43.50 7.42
C ARG A 225 12.86 -43.96 7.63
N ASP A 226 13.74 -43.04 7.96
CA ASP A 226 15.17 -43.35 8.13
C ASP A 226 15.55 -43.72 9.59
N VAL A 227 14.56 -43.73 10.51
CA VAL A 227 14.77 -44.06 11.96
C VAL A 227 14.20 -45.45 12.36
N ASN A 228 13.58 -46.18 11.43
CA ASN A 228 13.14 -47.57 11.62
C ASN A 228 13.91 -48.53 10.68
#